data_863c712238d80b4a2d6e1eab2c761505
#
_entry.id   863c712238d80b4a2d6e1eab2c761505
#
_cell.length_a   1.000
_cell.length_b   1.000
_cell.length_c   1.000
_cell.angle_alpha   90.00
_cell.angle_beta   90.00
_cell.angle_gamma   90.00
#
_symmetry.space_group_name_H-M   'P 1'
#
loop_
_entity.id
_entity.type
_entity.pdbx_description
1 polymer ?
#
loop_
_entity_poly.entity_id
_entity_poly.type
_entity_poly.pdbx_seq_one_letter_code
_entity_poly.pdbx_strand_id
1 'polypeptide(L)'
;MAMRNVGMFKKSNYRNISISFFILCCAFFNATAQNPVDFVNTLMGTHSSHALSNGNTYPAVARPWGMNFWTAQTGKMGDGWQYTYTAEKIRGFKQTHQPSPWMNDYGQFSIMPVTGKLKFRENERMSWFGHKAETATPYLYEVYLADYDVHTAFTATERAAFFECTFPETDSAFIVVDAFDKGSYIKIVPGDNKIIGYSTRNSGGVPNNFKNYFVIQFNKPFTLNYTWHDSVLAKDKLEITGNHAGAVVGFKTRRHEKVQIKIASSFISFEQAYLNLKNEIGGHTFQQAVNESEEAWNKVLGRVKASGGTAEQLSVFYSCLYRAVCFPQKHYEIDAAGNIVHYSPYNGKVLPGYMYAGTGFWDTFRALYPLLNLLYPSINKEMQEGLINNFNEGGFLPEWSSPGFRNVMVGNNSASVVSDAYMKGLRGYDINLLYEALLHGANNEGPMDAVGRRGANYYNELGYVPYDVKIN
;
A
#
# COMPACT_ATOMS: atom_id res chain seq x y z
N MET A 1 99.11 23.66 0.28
CA MET A 1 98.67 22.53 -0.50
C MET A 1 97.35 22.02 0.09
N ALA A 2 96.26 22.41 -0.45
CA ALA A 2 94.89 22.24 0.12
C ALA A 2 94.11 21.39 -0.82
N MET A 3 93.57 20.31 -0.29
CA MET A 3 92.50 19.52 -0.97
C MET A 3 91.16 19.87 -0.45
N ARG A 4 90.25 20.28 -1.32
CA ARG A 4 88.85 20.56 -1.04
C ARG A 4 88.05 19.27 -1.05
N ASN A 5 87.28 19.00 0.00
CA ASN A 5 86.21 18.02 0.05
C ASN A 5 84.92 18.61 -0.53
N VAL A 6 84.36 17.96 -1.55
CA VAL A 6 83.04 18.28 -2.14
C VAL A 6 82.00 17.42 -1.45
N GLY A 7 81.03 18.07 -0.89
CA GLY A 7 79.96 17.47 -0.18
C GLY A 7 78.93 16.71 -1.10
N MET A 8 78.50 15.54 -0.70
CA MET A 8 77.42 14.80 -1.31
C MET A 8 76.08 15.34 -0.88
N PHE A 9 75.27 15.76 -1.88
CA PHE A 9 73.88 16.09 -1.68
C PHE A 9 73.07 14.83 -1.48
N LYS A 10 72.37 14.68 -0.32
CA LYS A 10 71.37 13.68 -0.03
C LYS A 10 70.14 13.88 -0.91
N LYS A 11 69.89 13.03 -1.88
CA LYS A 11 68.61 12.83 -2.54
C LYS A 11 67.82 11.85 -1.68
N SER A 12 66.91 12.30 -0.85
CA SER A 12 65.84 11.47 -0.24
C SER A 12 64.79 12.40 0.36
N ASN A 13 63.57 12.20 -0.05
CA ASN A 13 62.30 12.39 0.68
C ASN A 13 61.10 12.85 -0.15
N TYR A 14 61.23 13.07 -1.47
CA TYR A 14 60.05 13.48 -2.25
C TYR A 14 59.22 12.31 -2.79
N ARG A 15 59.72 11.07 -2.75
CA ARG A 15 58.99 9.89 -3.29
C ARG A 15 57.95 9.34 -2.32
N ASN A 16 58.10 9.53 -1.03
CA ASN A 16 57.18 9.03 -0.02
C ASN A 16 55.99 9.95 0.27
N ILE A 17 56.16 11.26 0.02
CA ILE A 17 55.08 12.23 0.21
C ILE A 17 54.03 12.11 -0.90
N SER A 18 54.45 11.86 -2.15
CA SER A 18 53.57 11.70 -3.30
C SER A 18 52.69 10.41 -3.18
N ILE A 19 53.24 9.33 -2.64
CA ILE A 19 52.51 8.07 -2.45
C ILE A 19 51.49 8.19 -1.29
N SER A 20 51.85 8.87 -0.20
CA SER A 20 50.91 9.11 0.91
C SER A 20 49.75 10.05 0.52
N PHE A 21 50.02 11.05 -0.35
CA PHE A 21 48.97 11.96 -0.84
C PHE A 21 48.03 11.27 -1.82
N PHE A 22 48.53 10.33 -2.65
CA PHE A 22 47.71 9.54 -3.55
C PHE A 22 46.86 8.51 -2.83
N ILE A 23 47.35 7.88 -1.74
CA ILE A 23 46.58 6.97 -0.88
C ILE A 23 45.53 7.75 -0.10
N LEU A 24 45.81 8.97 0.36
CA LEU A 24 44.86 9.83 1.08
C LEU A 24 43.74 10.33 0.15
N CYS A 25 44.03 10.65 -1.12
CA CYS A 25 43.01 11.02 -2.11
C CYS A 25 42.13 9.84 -2.52
N CYS A 26 42.64 8.60 -2.53
CA CYS A 26 41.82 7.41 -2.82
C CYS A 26 40.93 7.00 -1.66
N ALA A 27 41.21 7.41 -0.42
CA ALA A 27 40.42 7.10 0.76
C ALA A 27 39.15 7.95 0.92
N PHE A 28 38.98 9.04 0.17
CA PHE A 28 37.83 9.95 0.26
C PHE A 28 36.74 9.71 -0.79
N PHE A 29 36.90 8.71 -1.68
CA PHE A 29 35.86 8.34 -2.63
C PHE A 29 35.20 6.98 -2.30
N ASN A 30 34.90 6.75 -1.03
CA ASN A 30 33.78 5.89 -0.69
C ASN A 30 32.51 6.73 -0.78
N ALA A 31 32.14 7.13 -2.00
CA ALA A 31 30.77 7.48 -2.27
C ALA A 31 29.98 6.17 -2.08
N THR A 32 29.41 5.95 -0.90
CA THR A 32 28.39 4.94 -0.71
C THR A 32 27.34 5.24 -1.78
N ALA A 33 27.20 4.32 -2.73
CA ALA A 33 26.17 4.48 -3.75
C ALA A 33 24.84 4.57 -3.01
N GLN A 34 24.24 5.76 -3.05
CA GLN A 34 22.96 5.99 -2.39
C GLN A 34 21.93 5.06 -3.03
N ASN A 35 21.16 4.34 -2.19
CA ASN A 35 20.16 3.41 -2.67
C ASN A 35 19.03 4.18 -3.38
N PRO A 36 18.44 3.65 -4.44
CA PRO A 36 17.32 4.29 -5.13
C PRO A 36 16.17 4.71 -4.22
N VAL A 37 15.88 3.92 -3.17
CA VAL A 37 14.80 4.20 -2.22
C VAL A 37 15.07 5.45 -1.37
N ASP A 38 16.33 5.83 -1.15
CA ASP A 38 16.71 7.01 -0.35
C ASP A 38 16.31 8.33 -1.03
N PHE A 39 16.10 8.29 -2.36
CA PHE A 39 15.61 9.44 -3.12
C PHE A 39 14.09 9.59 -3.11
N VAL A 40 13.35 8.59 -2.64
CA VAL A 40 11.88 8.62 -2.68
C VAL A 40 11.33 9.53 -1.59
N ASN A 41 10.56 10.53 -2.01
CA ASN A 41 9.77 11.38 -1.13
C ASN A 41 8.29 10.97 -1.20
N THR A 42 7.82 10.20 -0.23
CA THR A 42 6.42 9.73 -0.17
C THR A 42 5.44 10.85 0.17
N LEU A 43 5.90 11.98 0.70
CA LEU A 43 5.07 13.16 1.01
C LEU A 43 4.83 14.03 -0.24
N MET A 44 5.55 13.80 -1.34
CA MET A 44 5.32 14.52 -2.61
C MET A 44 3.88 14.30 -3.10
N GLY A 45 3.15 15.40 -3.37
CA GLY A 45 1.76 15.37 -3.85
C GLY A 45 0.70 15.19 -2.75
N THR A 46 1.08 15.25 -1.46
CA THR A 46 0.15 15.10 -0.33
C THR A 46 -0.50 16.40 0.15
N HIS A 47 -0.05 17.54 -0.37
CA HIS A 47 -0.70 18.84 -0.13
C HIS A 47 -1.90 19.01 -1.08
N SER A 48 -2.94 18.24 -0.85
CA SER A 48 -4.13 18.18 -1.72
C SER A 48 -5.41 18.15 -0.91
N SER A 49 -6.46 18.67 -1.51
CA SER A 49 -7.83 18.64 -1.01
C SER A 49 -8.81 18.54 -2.17
N HIS A 50 -10.11 18.44 -1.89
CA HIS A 50 -11.14 18.49 -2.93
C HIS A 50 -11.10 19.80 -3.75
N ALA A 51 -10.79 20.92 -3.10
CA ALA A 51 -10.71 22.23 -3.76
C ALA A 51 -9.39 22.46 -4.49
N LEU A 52 -8.31 21.78 -4.08
CA LEU A 52 -6.97 21.96 -4.63
C LEU A 52 -6.27 20.62 -4.84
N SER A 53 -6.23 20.17 -6.07
CA SER A 53 -5.64 18.90 -6.47
C SER A 53 -4.16 19.10 -6.84
N ASN A 54 -3.28 18.78 -5.88
CA ASN A 54 -1.81 18.84 -6.01
C ASN A 54 -1.18 17.46 -5.85
N GLY A 55 -1.45 16.55 -6.80
CA GLY A 55 -0.93 15.19 -6.79
C GLY A 55 -1.86 14.14 -6.18
N ASN A 56 -2.71 14.49 -5.21
CA ASN A 56 -3.72 13.60 -4.61
C ASN A 56 -3.15 12.28 -4.07
N THR A 57 -1.96 12.34 -3.46
CA THR A 57 -1.26 11.18 -2.93
C THR A 57 -1.33 11.13 -1.40
N TYR A 58 -0.88 10.04 -0.82
CA TYR A 58 -0.64 9.87 0.62
C TYR A 58 0.69 9.13 0.83
N PRO A 59 1.34 9.24 2.00
CA PRO A 59 2.58 8.54 2.29
C PRO A 59 2.29 7.05 2.52
N ALA A 60 2.27 6.28 1.43
CA ALA A 60 1.99 4.86 1.48
C ALA A 60 3.21 4.06 1.93
N VAL A 61 3.08 3.31 3.01
CA VAL A 61 4.01 2.25 3.38
C VAL A 61 3.43 0.92 2.89
N ALA A 62 4.15 0.26 1.98
CA ALA A 62 3.72 -0.97 1.34
C ALA A 62 4.90 -1.71 0.72
N ARG A 63 4.70 -2.92 0.20
CA ARG A 63 5.58 -3.53 -0.79
C ARG A 63 5.18 -3.07 -2.20
N PRO A 64 6.09 -3.10 -3.19
CA PRO A 64 5.72 -2.87 -4.59
C PRO A 64 4.56 -3.77 -5.00
N TRP A 65 3.50 -3.19 -5.58
CA TRP A 65 2.24 -3.89 -5.92
C TRP A 65 1.59 -4.68 -4.77
N GLY A 66 1.92 -4.38 -3.51
CA GLY A 66 1.36 -5.07 -2.34
C GLY A 66 -0.16 -5.01 -2.29
N MET A 67 -0.78 -6.02 -1.67
CA MET A 67 -2.24 -6.03 -1.49
C MET A 67 -2.69 -4.91 -0.54
N ASN A 68 -1.95 -4.68 0.54
CA ASN A 68 -2.30 -3.72 1.58
C ASN A 68 -1.31 -2.56 1.64
N PHE A 69 -1.85 -1.36 1.67
CA PHE A 69 -1.09 -0.15 1.95
C PHE A 69 -1.45 0.39 3.32
N TRP A 70 -0.48 1.01 3.99
CA TRP A 70 -0.67 1.64 5.27
C TRP A 70 -0.26 3.10 5.23
N THR A 71 -1.01 3.95 5.91
CA THR A 71 -0.73 5.39 5.99
C THR A 71 -1.24 5.99 7.30
N ALA A 72 -0.65 7.08 7.75
CA ALA A 72 -1.26 7.92 8.75
C ALA A 72 -2.56 8.54 8.20
N GLN A 73 -3.60 8.58 9.02
CA GLN A 73 -4.90 9.12 8.68
C GLN A 73 -5.07 10.50 9.32
N THR A 74 -5.14 11.54 8.51
CA THR A 74 -5.47 12.90 8.95
C THR A 74 -6.91 13.29 8.59
N GLY A 75 -7.44 12.78 7.48
CA GLY A 75 -8.83 12.94 7.05
C GLY A 75 -9.81 12.14 7.90
N LYS A 76 -11.07 12.53 7.88
CA LYS A 76 -12.15 11.78 8.52
C LYS A 76 -12.37 10.43 7.84
N MET A 77 -13.00 9.50 8.53
CA MET A 77 -13.46 8.25 7.96
C MET A 77 -14.34 8.51 6.71
N GLY A 78 -13.95 7.90 5.58
CA GLY A 78 -14.64 8.09 4.30
C GLY A 78 -14.16 9.28 3.48
N ASP A 79 -13.25 10.10 4.00
CA ASP A 79 -12.59 11.14 3.22
C ASP A 79 -11.66 10.53 2.17
N GLY A 80 -11.73 11.01 0.94
CA GLY A 80 -10.84 10.60 -0.14
C GLY A 80 -9.40 11.07 0.08
N TRP A 81 -9.19 12.18 0.76
CA TRP A 81 -7.87 12.70 1.15
C TRP A 81 -7.48 12.16 2.52
N GLN A 82 -7.01 10.91 2.54
CA GLN A 82 -6.69 10.17 3.76
C GLN A 82 -5.60 10.84 4.60
N TYR A 83 -4.62 11.44 3.92
CA TYR A 83 -3.54 12.22 4.51
C TYR A 83 -3.38 13.53 3.74
N THR A 84 -3.32 14.65 4.46
CA THR A 84 -3.03 15.96 3.90
C THR A 84 -1.85 16.58 4.65
N TYR A 85 -0.82 17.01 3.93
CA TYR A 85 0.42 17.53 4.51
C TYR A 85 0.22 18.71 5.48
N THR A 86 -0.75 19.57 5.22
CA THR A 86 -1.08 20.71 6.10
C THR A 86 -1.93 20.36 7.33
N ALA A 87 -2.31 19.08 7.49
CA ALA A 87 -3.03 18.66 8.68
C ALA A 87 -2.10 18.59 9.89
N GLU A 88 -2.60 18.98 11.04
CA GLU A 88 -1.84 19.05 12.30
C GLU A 88 -2.15 17.88 13.24
N LYS A 89 -3.12 17.01 12.89
CA LYS A 89 -3.55 15.90 13.75
C LYS A 89 -3.71 14.61 12.99
N ILE A 90 -3.20 13.52 13.58
CA ILE A 90 -3.42 12.15 13.15
C ILE A 90 -4.60 11.56 13.93
N ARG A 91 -5.51 10.85 13.25
CA ARG A 91 -6.71 10.18 13.79
C ARG A 91 -6.50 8.68 14.00
N GLY A 92 -5.52 8.12 13.32
CA GLY A 92 -5.16 6.70 13.33
C GLY A 92 -4.14 6.37 12.27
N PHE A 93 -3.75 5.10 12.23
CA PHE A 93 -2.94 4.51 11.19
C PHE A 93 -3.82 3.50 10.47
N LYS A 94 -4.03 3.71 9.18
CA LYS A 94 -5.08 3.08 8.40
C LYS A 94 -4.51 2.13 7.37
N GLN A 95 -5.09 0.92 7.26
CA GLN A 95 -4.96 0.09 6.07
C GLN A 95 -5.85 0.65 4.97
N THR A 96 -5.35 0.72 3.75
CA THR A 96 -6.04 1.32 2.60
C THR A 96 -5.74 0.57 1.32
N HIS A 97 -6.71 0.59 0.39
CA HIS A 97 -6.60 0.06 -0.97
C HIS A 97 -6.93 1.13 -2.00
N GLN A 98 -6.91 2.39 -1.59
CA GLN A 98 -7.37 3.51 -2.40
C GLN A 98 -6.31 3.95 -3.42
N PRO A 99 -6.56 3.82 -4.74
CA PRO A 99 -5.65 4.30 -5.76
C PRO A 99 -5.72 5.82 -5.97
N SER A 100 -6.86 6.44 -5.63
CA SER A 100 -7.12 7.85 -5.86
C SER A 100 -8.28 8.33 -4.97
N PRO A 101 -8.34 9.61 -4.57
CA PRO A 101 -9.45 10.16 -3.80
C PRO A 101 -10.82 10.01 -4.49
N TRP A 102 -10.82 9.96 -5.82
CA TRP A 102 -12.03 9.84 -6.64
C TRP A 102 -12.62 8.43 -6.67
N MET A 103 -11.80 7.41 -6.36
CA MET A 103 -12.22 6.00 -6.46
C MET A 103 -12.71 5.40 -5.15
N ASN A 104 -12.63 6.14 -4.06
CA ASN A 104 -12.94 5.65 -2.73
C ASN A 104 -12.10 4.41 -2.32
N ASP A 105 -12.21 4.04 -1.08
CA ASP A 105 -11.48 2.94 -0.48
C ASP A 105 -12.42 1.76 -0.20
N TYR A 106 -11.87 0.60 0.07
CA TYR A 106 -12.63 -0.60 0.42
C TYR A 106 -11.89 -1.45 1.46
N GLY A 107 -12.63 -2.14 2.32
CA GLY A 107 -12.09 -3.06 3.31
C GLY A 107 -11.14 -2.44 4.33
N GLN A 108 -11.18 -1.12 4.52
CA GLN A 108 -10.26 -0.42 5.41
C GLN A 108 -10.63 -0.57 6.88
N PHE A 109 -9.60 -0.48 7.72
CA PHE A 109 -9.67 -0.36 9.17
C PHE A 109 -8.44 0.41 9.69
N SER A 110 -8.46 0.85 10.93
CA SER A 110 -7.34 1.59 11.52
C SER A 110 -7.04 1.18 12.95
N ILE A 111 -5.81 1.50 13.40
CA ILE A 111 -5.42 1.44 14.80
C ILE A 111 -4.93 2.80 15.27
N MET A 112 -5.07 3.09 16.57
CA MET A 112 -4.56 4.32 17.19
C MET A 112 -4.07 4.04 18.62
N PRO A 113 -2.78 4.26 18.93
CA PRO A 113 -2.31 4.25 20.30
C PRO A 113 -2.74 5.53 21.03
N VAL A 114 -3.21 5.38 22.26
CA VAL A 114 -3.62 6.49 23.13
C VAL A 114 -3.18 6.21 24.56
N THR A 115 -2.99 7.27 25.37
CA THR A 115 -2.66 7.17 26.80
C THR A 115 -3.59 8.01 27.66
N GLY A 116 -3.64 7.73 28.97
CA GLY A 116 -4.41 8.49 29.93
C GLY A 116 -5.90 8.24 29.85
N LYS A 117 -6.71 9.29 29.65
CA LYS A 117 -8.16 9.13 29.49
C LYS A 117 -8.49 8.38 28.22
N LEU A 118 -9.29 7.30 28.34
CA LEU A 118 -9.73 6.53 27.18
C LEU A 118 -10.54 7.40 26.21
N LYS A 119 -10.02 7.55 24.99
CA LYS A 119 -10.62 8.22 23.85
C LYS A 119 -10.66 7.25 22.67
N PHE A 120 -11.82 6.73 22.32
CA PHE A 120 -11.94 5.73 21.26
C PHE A 120 -12.63 6.27 20.01
N ARG A 121 -13.46 7.32 20.13
CA ARG A 121 -14.12 7.95 18.98
C ARG A 121 -13.11 8.70 18.12
N GLU A 122 -13.28 8.62 16.81
CA GLU A 122 -12.34 9.18 15.84
C GLU A 122 -11.97 10.65 16.12
N ASN A 123 -12.95 11.50 16.42
CA ASN A 123 -12.72 12.92 16.70
C ASN A 123 -12.07 13.19 18.06
N GLU A 124 -12.19 12.28 19.02
CA GLU A 124 -11.65 12.44 20.37
C GLU A 124 -10.21 11.92 20.48
N ARG A 125 -9.88 10.85 19.71
CA ARG A 125 -8.57 10.18 19.77
C ARG A 125 -7.48 10.83 18.93
N MET A 126 -7.79 11.90 18.19
CA MET A 126 -6.80 12.64 17.41
C MET A 126 -5.63 13.12 18.27
N SER A 127 -4.43 13.10 17.72
CA SER A 127 -3.22 13.64 18.34
C SER A 127 -2.53 14.63 17.43
N TRP A 128 -2.02 15.71 18.03
CA TRP A 128 -1.08 16.60 17.36
C TRP A 128 0.18 15.84 16.95
N PHE A 129 0.72 16.19 15.79
CA PHE A 129 2.02 15.74 15.31
C PHE A 129 2.73 16.87 14.55
N GLY A 130 3.99 16.67 14.24
CA GLY A 130 4.75 17.66 13.46
C GLY A 130 5.73 16.96 12.53
N HIS A 131 5.89 17.49 11.32
CA HIS A 131 6.75 16.93 10.28
C HIS A 131 8.24 16.83 10.65
N LYS A 132 8.70 17.60 11.65
CA LYS A 132 10.08 17.45 12.19
C LYS A 132 10.29 16.14 12.96
N ALA A 133 9.21 15.53 13.42
CA ALA A 133 9.19 14.26 14.14
C ALA A 133 8.44 13.18 13.34
N GLU A 134 8.34 13.34 12.02
CA GLU A 134 7.73 12.42 11.08
C GLU A 134 8.80 11.91 10.11
N THR A 135 8.89 10.60 9.97
CA THR A 135 9.64 9.93 8.91
C THR A 135 8.66 9.19 8.02
N ALA A 136 8.71 9.45 6.71
CA ALA A 136 7.79 8.84 5.77
C ALA A 136 8.56 8.32 4.54
N THR A 137 8.95 7.04 4.56
CA THR A 137 9.60 6.34 3.46
C THR A 137 8.65 5.30 2.86
N PRO A 138 8.94 4.67 1.71
CA PRO A 138 8.12 3.59 1.15
C PRO A 138 7.97 2.37 2.06
N TYR A 139 8.91 2.16 2.98
CA TYR A 139 9.04 0.95 3.78
C TYR A 139 8.93 1.18 5.29
N LEU A 140 8.95 2.44 5.74
CA LEU A 140 8.88 2.81 7.16
C LEU A 140 8.16 4.13 7.32
N TYR A 141 7.23 4.19 8.24
CA TYR A 141 6.65 5.43 8.75
C TYR A 141 6.86 5.52 10.24
N GLU A 142 7.28 6.68 10.71
CA GLU A 142 7.48 6.97 12.12
C GLU A 142 6.93 8.35 12.46
N VAL A 143 6.31 8.48 13.63
CA VAL A 143 5.78 9.77 14.10
C VAL A 143 5.64 9.80 15.61
N TYR A 144 5.83 10.97 16.19
CA TYR A 144 5.52 11.24 17.58
C TYR A 144 4.12 11.85 17.74
N LEU A 145 3.30 11.21 18.57
CA LEU A 145 1.93 11.62 18.90
C LEU A 145 1.94 12.44 20.19
N ALA A 146 1.90 13.76 20.06
CA ALA A 146 2.17 14.69 21.16
C ALA A 146 1.13 14.67 22.29
N ASP A 147 -0.16 14.42 21.98
CA ASP A 147 -1.21 14.35 23.01
C ASP A 147 -1.09 13.10 23.91
N TYR A 148 -0.32 12.10 23.47
CA TYR A 148 -0.24 10.79 24.13
C TYR A 148 1.17 10.43 24.60
N ASP A 149 2.17 11.22 24.25
CA ASP A 149 3.60 10.91 24.50
C ASP A 149 3.96 9.51 23.95
N VAL A 150 3.52 9.20 22.74
CA VAL A 150 3.74 7.91 22.08
C VAL A 150 4.49 8.11 20.78
N HIS A 151 5.61 7.39 20.63
CA HIS A 151 6.26 7.25 19.32
C HIS A 151 5.73 5.99 18.63
N THR A 152 5.21 6.14 17.42
CA THR A 152 4.66 5.05 16.62
C THR A 152 5.49 4.86 15.37
N ALA A 153 5.95 3.63 15.13
CA ALA A 153 6.62 3.21 13.92
C ALA A 153 5.89 2.04 13.28
N PHE A 154 5.86 1.96 11.95
CA PHE A 154 5.35 0.79 11.25
C PHE A 154 6.01 0.57 9.89
N THR A 155 6.08 -0.71 9.52
CA THR A 155 6.49 -1.20 8.20
C THR A 155 5.43 -2.16 7.67
N ALA A 156 5.44 -2.42 6.36
CA ALA A 156 4.47 -3.31 5.73
C ALA A 156 5.12 -4.33 4.80
N THR A 157 4.45 -5.47 4.66
CA THR A 157 4.71 -6.49 3.65
C THR A 157 3.63 -6.45 2.57
N GLU A 158 3.41 -7.52 1.81
CA GLU A 158 2.35 -7.54 0.80
C GLU A 158 0.94 -7.54 1.42
N ARG A 159 0.73 -8.32 2.51
CA ARG A 159 -0.57 -8.54 3.16
C ARG A 159 -0.57 -8.25 4.64
N ALA A 160 0.61 -7.93 5.21
CA ALA A 160 0.76 -7.69 6.64
C ALA A 160 1.44 -6.35 6.95
N ALA A 161 1.39 -5.94 8.20
CA ALA A 161 2.12 -4.79 8.74
C ALA A 161 2.61 -5.09 10.16
N PHE A 162 3.74 -4.51 10.51
CA PHE A 162 4.31 -4.61 11.83
C PHE A 162 4.44 -3.23 12.44
N PHE A 163 3.76 -3.01 13.56
CA PHE A 163 3.77 -1.77 14.33
C PHE A 163 4.58 -1.92 15.60
N GLU A 164 5.27 -0.86 15.97
CA GLU A 164 5.95 -0.70 17.24
C GLU A 164 5.53 0.64 17.85
N CYS A 165 4.78 0.59 18.97
CA CYS A 165 4.34 1.76 19.70
C CYS A 165 5.16 1.87 21.01
N THR A 166 5.98 2.91 21.13
CA THR A 166 6.78 3.18 22.33
C THR A 166 6.00 4.09 23.25
N PHE A 167 5.64 3.59 24.42
CA PHE A 167 4.80 4.27 25.40
C PHE A 167 5.60 4.91 26.53
N PRO A 168 5.07 5.96 27.19
CA PRO A 168 5.55 6.41 28.49
C PRO A 168 5.25 5.38 29.58
N GLU A 169 5.73 5.62 30.79
CA GLU A 169 5.31 4.87 31.97
C GLU A 169 3.87 5.24 32.34
N THR A 170 2.96 4.27 32.22
CA THR A 170 1.54 4.49 32.52
C THR A 170 0.79 3.17 32.75
N ASP A 171 -0.24 3.22 33.60
CA ASP A 171 -1.23 2.13 33.74
C ASP A 171 -2.38 2.24 32.71
N SER A 172 -2.38 3.28 31.88
CA SER A 172 -3.45 3.65 30.97
C SER A 172 -2.92 3.84 29.53
N ALA A 173 -2.16 2.85 29.03
CA ALA A 173 -1.80 2.73 27.63
C ALA A 173 -2.87 1.91 26.89
N PHE A 174 -3.34 2.37 25.75
CA PHE A 174 -4.41 1.68 24.98
C PHE A 174 -4.06 1.63 23.50
N ILE A 175 -4.54 0.60 22.83
CA ILE A 175 -4.67 0.53 21.37
C ILE A 175 -6.16 0.49 21.05
N VAL A 176 -6.61 1.48 20.28
CA VAL A 176 -7.96 1.54 19.72
C VAL A 176 -7.93 0.92 18.33
N VAL A 177 -8.79 -0.06 18.08
CA VAL A 177 -9.03 -0.65 16.76
C VAL A 177 -10.39 -0.15 16.26
N ASP A 178 -10.41 0.35 15.04
CA ASP A 178 -11.60 0.88 14.39
C ASP A 178 -11.81 0.15 13.06
N ALA A 179 -12.83 -0.70 12.98
CA ALA A 179 -13.14 -1.49 11.80
C ALA A 179 -14.04 -0.77 10.78
N PHE A 180 -14.27 0.52 11.00
CA PHE A 180 -15.03 1.46 10.19
C PHE A 180 -16.52 1.12 10.04
N ASP A 181 -17.26 2.07 9.50
CA ASP A 181 -18.71 1.96 9.26
C ASP A 181 -19.07 1.14 8.01
N LYS A 182 -20.35 1.01 7.74
CA LYS A 182 -20.99 0.22 6.67
C LYS A 182 -20.92 -1.30 6.86
N GLY A 183 -20.78 -1.73 8.10
CA GLY A 183 -20.75 -3.12 8.50
C GLY A 183 -19.36 -3.60 8.90
N SER A 184 -19.26 -3.97 10.16
CA SER A 184 -18.00 -4.48 10.71
C SER A 184 -18.23 -5.42 11.89
N TYR A 185 -17.20 -6.20 12.19
CA TYR A 185 -17.16 -7.18 13.26
C TYR A 185 -15.82 -7.12 13.95
N ILE A 186 -15.86 -7.30 15.27
CA ILE A 186 -14.67 -7.40 16.12
C ILE A 186 -14.88 -8.50 17.14
N LYS A 187 -13.81 -9.27 17.40
CA LYS A 187 -13.69 -10.21 18.52
C LYS A 187 -12.31 -10.08 19.16
N ILE A 188 -12.30 -9.84 20.47
CA ILE A 188 -11.08 -9.85 21.28
C ILE A 188 -10.89 -11.26 21.83
N VAL A 189 -9.70 -11.83 21.71
CA VAL A 189 -9.29 -13.13 22.25
C VAL A 189 -8.15 -12.90 23.24
N PRO A 190 -8.48 -12.60 24.52
CA PRO A 190 -7.46 -12.17 25.50
C PRO A 190 -6.41 -13.24 25.76
N GLY A 191 -6.77 -14.52 25.82
CA GLY A 191 -5.87 -15.64 26.06
C GLY A 191 -4.76 -15.78 25.01
N ASP A 192 -5.02 -15.31 23.80
CA ASP A 192 -4.07 -15.32 22.67
C ASP A 192 -3.44 -13.94 22.41
N ASN A 193 -3.73 -12.92 23.22
CA ASN A 193 -3.34 -11.52 22.97
C ASN A 193 -3.69 -11.08 21.53
N LYS A 194 -4.92 -11.37 21.08
CA LYS A 194 -5.31 -11.26 19.69
C LYS A 194 -6.67 -10.57 19.53
N ILE A 195 -6.80 -9.82 18.45
CA ILE A 195 -8.09 -9.32 17.95
C ILE A 195 -8.27 -9.86 16.53
N ILE A 196 -9.48 -10.34 16.23
CA ILE A 196 -9.90 -10.62 14.87
C ILE A 196 -11.09 -9.75 14.52
N GLY A 197 -11.24 -9.42 13.27
CA GLY A 197 -12.36 -8.61 12.79
C GLY A 197 -12.46 -8.60 11.28
N TYR A 198 -13.54 -8.01 10.78
CA TYR A 198 -13.67 -7.68 9.37
C TYR A 198 -14.34 -6.33 9.15
N SER A 199 -14.08 -5.75 7.99
CA SER A 199 -14.77 -4.61 7.43
C SER A 199 -15.46 -5.01 6.12
N THR A 200 -16.73 -4.65 5.97
CA THR A 200 -17.47 -4.80 4.70
C THR A 200 -17.53 -3.50 3.93
N ARG A 201 -16.87 -2.43 4.46
CA ARG A 201 -16.90 -1.13 3.83
C ARG A 201 -16.39 -1.20 2.40
N ASN A 202 -17.18 -0.70 1.47
CA ASN A 202 -16.87 -0.58 0.05
C ASN A 202 -17.73 0.53 -0.57
N SER A 203 -17.46 0.85 -1.82
CA SER A 203 -18.18 1.87 -2.59
C SER A 203 -19.03 1.28 -3.72
N GLY A 204 -19.36 0.00 -3.63
CA GLY A 204 -20.07 -0.76 -4.65
C GLY A 204 -19.13 -1.52 -5.59
N GLY A 205 -19.70 -2.25 -6.54
CA GLY A 205 -18.97 -3.07 -7.51
C GLY A 205 -18.42 -4.37 -6.94
N VAL A 206 -18.94 -4.85 -5.80
CA VAL A 206 -18.56 -6.12 -5.19
C VAL A 206 -19.80 -6.91 -4.73
N PRO A 207 -19.73 -8.24 -4.64
CA PRO A 207 -20.78 -9.07 -4.09
C PRO A 207 -21.10 -8.80 -2.62
N ASN A 208 -22.30 -9.14 -2.17
CA ASN A 208 -22.77 -8.90 -0.80
C ASN A 208 -21.96 -9.62 0.29
N ASN A 209 -21.22 -10.66 -0.04
CA ASN A 209 -20.35 -11.39 0.89
C ASN A 209 -18.92 -10.79 0.98
N PHE A 210 -18.66 -9.66 0.34
CA PHE A 210 -17.38 -8.99 0.41
C PHE A 210 -17.00 -8.65 1.85
N LYS A 211 -15.80 -9.06 2.25
CA LYS A 211 -15.21 -8.74 3.55
C LYS A 211 -13.70 -8.63 3.41
N ASN A 212 -13.11 -7.68 4.13
CA ASN A 212 -11.69 -7.70 4.44
C ASN A 212 -11.54 -8.18 5.88
N TYR A 213 -11.14 -9.43 6.05
CA TYR A 213 -10.85 -10.05 7.35
C TYR A 213 -9.48 -9.61 7.82
N PHE A 214 -9.31 -9.38 9.11
CA PHE A 214 -8.01 -9.05 9.68
C PHE A 214 -7.76 -9.78 11.00
N VAL A 215 -6.47 -9.99 11.28
CA VAL A 215 -5.94 -10.55 12.54
C VAL A 215 -4.89 -9.58 13.06
N ILE A 216 -5.01 -9.20 14.33
CA ILE A 216 -4.08 -8.32 15.04
C ILE A 216 -3.52 -9.09 16.22
N GLN A 217 -2.22 -9.35 16.23
CA GLN A 217 -1.49 -10.07 17.28
C GLN A 217 -0.60 -9.12 18.05
N PHE A 218 -0.71 -9.16 19.38
CA PHE A 218 0.08 -8.33 20.29
C PHE A 218 1.15 -9.17 21.00
N ASN A 219 2.30 -8.56 21.28
CA ASN A 219 3.39 -9.20 22.04
C ASN A 219 3.17 -9.21 23.56
N LYS A 220 2.06 -8.64 24.04
CA LYS A 220 1.81 -8.40 25.45
C LYS A 220 0.36 -8.70 25.82
N PRO A 221 0.08 -9.30 27.00
CA PRO A 221 -1.28 -9.54 27.48
C PRO A 221 -2.01 -8.23 27.79
N PHE A 222 -3.31 -8.26 27.62
CA PHE A 222 -4.19 -7.13 27.85
C PHE A 222 -4.52 -6.98 29.33
N THR A 223 -4.51 -5.76 29.83
CA THR A 223 -5.01 -5.39 31.16
C THR A 223 -6.45 -4.91 31.13
N LEU A 224 -6.98 -4.60 29.93
CA LEU A 224 -8.33 -4.12 29.67
C LEU A 224 -8.78 -4.58 28.29
N ASN A 225 -10.05 -4.99 28.17
CA ASN A 225 -10.66 -5.48 26.93
C ASN A 225 -12.08 -4.94 26.80
N TYR A 226 -12.29 -3.97 25.91
CA TYR A 226 -13.60 -3.44 25.60
C TYR A 226 -13.88 -3.51 24.11
N THR A 227 -15.10 -3.87 23.73
CA THR A 227 -15.60 -3.60 22.38
C THR A 227 -16.46 -2.33 22.38
N TRP A 228 -16.71 -1.78 21.22
CA TRP A 228 -17.63 -0.66 21.04
C TRP A 228 -18.33 -0.74 19.68
N HIS A 229 -19.55 -0.18 19.58
CA HIS A 229 -20.26 0.01 18.32
C HIS A 229 -20.99 1.35 18.31
N ASP A 230 -21.06 1.97 17.15
CA ASP A 230 -21.76 3.26 16.93
C ASP A 230 -21.46 4.29 18.04
N SER A 231 -20.19 4.39 18.43
CA SER A 231 -19.68 5.28 19.48
C SER A 231 -20.11 4.94 20.92
N VAL A 232 -20.66 3.74 21.19
CA VAL A 232 -21.05 3.24 22.52
C VAL A 232 -20.10 2.14 22.96
N LEU A 233 -19.50 2.31 24.14
CA LEU A 233 -18.58 1.34 24.73
C LEU A 233 -19.36 0.16 25.34
N ALA A 234 -18.95 -1.08 25.00
CA ALA A 234 -19.48 -2.32 25.54
C ALA A 234 -18.41 -3.04 26.37
N LYS A 235 -18.38 -2.76 27.68
CA LYS A 235 -17.32 -3.21 28.59
C LYS A 235 -17.33 -4.70 28.87
N ASP A 236 -18.52 -5.32 28.81
CA ASP A 236 -18.73 -6.72 29.19
C ASP A 236 -18.80 -7.66 27.97
N LYS A 237 -18.48 -7.15 26.78
CA LYS A 237 -18.50 -7.91 25.53
C LYS A 237 -17.12 -7.99 24.90
N LEU A 238 -16.72 -9.21 24.58
CA LEU A 238 -15.48 -9.49 23.83
C LEU A 238 -15.73 -9.60 22.33
N GLU A 239 -17.00 -9.64 21.91
CA GLU A 239 -17.40 -9.81 20.51
C GLU A 239 -18.57 -8.90 20.18
N ILE A 240 -18.50 -8.24 19.02
CA ILE A 240 -19.55 -7.32 18.57
C ILE A 240 -19.60 -7.25 17.03
N THR A 241 -20.82 -7.16 16.53
CA THR A 241 -21.12 -6.89 15.11
C THR A 241 -22.06 -5.69 15.05
N GLY A 242 -21.85 -4.82 14.10
CA GLY A 242 -22.71 -3.64 13.93
C GLY A 242 -22.40 -2.86 12.67
N ASN A 243 -23.04 -1.70 12.54
CA ASN A 243 -22.71 -0.81 11.44
C ASN A 243 -21.26 -0.28 11.55
N HIS A 244 -20.82 0.03 12.79
CA HIS A 244 -19.48 0.54 13.05
C HIS A 244 -18.97 -0.07 14.37
N ALA A 245 -18.14 -1.11 14.26
CA ALA A 245 -17.58 -1.84 15.38
C ALA A 245 -16.10 -1.53 15.59
N GLY A 246 -15.64 -1.68 16.81
CA GLY A 246 -14.24 -1.56 17.14
C GLY A 246 -13.90 -2.17 18.51
N ALA A 247 -12.63 -2.09 18.88
CA ALA A 247 -12.09 -2.58 20.14
C ALA A 247 -11.17 -1.56 20.81
N VAL A 248 -11.02 -1.70 22.12
CA VAL A 248 -9.97 -1.07 22.90
C VAL A 248 -9.32 -2.14 23.75
N VAL A 249 -8.01 -2.27 23.61
CA VAL A 249 -7.20 -3.12 24.51
C VAL A 249 -6.22 -2.26 25.28
N GLY A 250 -6.06 -2.54 26.58
CA GLY A 250 -5.22 -1.77 27.49
C GLY A 250 -3.96 -2.51 27.91
N PHE A 251 -2.97 -1.74 28.29
CA PHE A 251 -1.67 -2.22 28.77
C PHE A 251 -1.20 -1.38 29.96
N LYS A 252 -0.41 -2.00 30.83
CA LYS A 252 0.47 -1.29 31.75
C LYS A 252 1.86 -1.25 31.14
N THR A 253 2.43 -0.06 31.01
CA THR A 253 3.74 0.13 30.36
C THR A 253 4.75 0.79 31.31
N ARG A 254 6.01 0.42 31.13
CA ARG A 254 7.16 1.12 31.69
C ARG A 254 7.59 2.23 30.73
N ARG A 255 8.44 3.11 31.22
CA ARG A 255 9.02 4.17 30.40
C ARG A 255 9.74 3.58 29.17
N HIS A 256 9.38 4.06 27.98
CA HIS A 256 9.90 3.61 26.68
C HIS A 256 9.62 2.14 26.35
N GLU A 257 8.63 1.53 26.99
CA GLU A 257 8.24 0.16 26.65
C GLU A 257 7.53 0.12 25.30
N LYS A 258 7.93 -0.86 24.49
CA LYS A 258 7.41 -1.07 23.14
C LYS A 258 6.29 -2.11 23.17
N VAL A 259 5.10 -1.72 22.74
CA VAL A 259 4.02 -2.63 22.41
C VAL A 259 4.12 -2.93 20.91
N GLN A 260 4.42 -4.17 20.58
CA GLN A 260 4.55 -4.64 19.21
C GLN A 260 3.23 -5.24 18.74
N ILE A 261 2.82 -4.91 17.51
CA ILE A 261 1.55 -5.30 16.95
C ILE A 261 1.78 -5.81 15.53
N LYS A 262 1.52 -7.08 15.30
CA LYS A 262 1.54 -7.71 13.97
C LYS A 262 0.12 -7.79 13.44
N ILE A 263 -0.11 -7.29 12.24
CA ILE A 263 -1.42 -7.22 11.61
C ILE A 263 -1.33 -7.86 10.24
N ALA A 264 -2.32 -8.67 9.88
CA ALA A 264 -2.50 -9.10 8.49
C ALA A 264 -3.97 -9.14 8.13
N SER A 265 -4.26 -9.04 6.85
CA SER A 265 -5.62 -9.15 6.35
C SER A 265 -5.74 -10.11 5.17
N SER A 266 -7.00 -10.44 4.84
CA SER A 266 -7.38 -11.35 3.76
C SER A 266 -8.78 -10.99 3.27
N PHE A 267 -9.02 -11.11 1.97
CA PHE A 267 -10.36 -11.05 1.41
C PHE A 267 -11.07 -12.42 1.43
N ILE A 268 -10.39 -13.48 1.89
CA ILE A 268 -10.87 -14.87 1.87
C ILE A 268 -11.46 -15.29 3.21
N SER A 269 -10.65 -15.25 4.30
CA SER A 269 -11.09 -15.69 5.63
C SER A 269 -10.16 -15.23 6.76
N PHE A 270 -10.56 -15.48 8.01
CA PHE A 270 -9.68 -15.27 9.18
C PHE A 270 -8.47 -16.19 9.18
N GLU A 271 -8.65 -17.45 8.75
CA GLU A 271 -7.60 -18.47 8.67
C GLU A 271 -6.54 -18.02 7.65
N GLN A 272 -6.97 -17.49 6.51
CA GLN A 272 -6.07 -16.96 5.50
C GLN A 272 -5.36 -15.69 5.98
N ALA A 273 -6.05 -14.78 6.67
CA ALA A 273 -5.41 -13.61 7.28
C ALA A 273 -4.32 -14.02 8.29
N TYR A 274 -4.59 -15.05 9.10
CA TYR A 274 -3.59 -15.60 10.03
C TYR A 274 -2.42 -16.28 9.32
N LEU A 275 -2.71 -16.99 8.23
CA LEU A 275 -1.68 -17.60 7.37
C LEU A 275 -0.77 -16.53 6.76
N ASN A 276 -1.33 -15.44 6.24
CA ASN A 276 -0.58 -14.29 5.72
C ASN A 276 0.31 -13.70 6.81
N LEU A 277 -0.23 -13.48 8.02
CA LEU A 277 0.56 -12.99 9.16
C LEU A 277 1.73 -13.89 9.49
N LYS A 278 1.49 -15.20 9.60
CA LYS A 278 2.49 -16.19 9.94
C LYS A 278 3.61 -16.25 8.88
N ASN A 279 3.23 -16.28 7.62
CA ASN A 279 4.18 -16.46 6.51
C ASN A 279 5.02 -15.21 6.24
N GLU A 280 4.41 -14.01 6.38
CA GLU A 280 5.07 -12.77 6.00
C GLU A 280 5.87 -12.11 7.13
N ILE A 281 5.40 -12.20 8.39
CA ILE A 281 6.04 -11.52 9.53
C ILE A 281 6.05 -12.33 10.83
N GLY A 282 5.56 -13.58 10.82
CA GLY A 282 5.37 -14.36 12.05
C GLY A 282 6.62 -14.47 12.92
N GLY A 283 7.75 -14.83 12.33
CA GLY A 283 9.05 -14.99 13.01
C GLY A 283 9.94 -13.76 13.03
N HIS A 284 9.56 -12.65 12.39
CA HIS A 284 10.42 -11.47 12.23
C HIS A 284 10.46 -10.59 13.49
N THR A 285 11.62 -9.97 13.72
CA THR A 285 11.73 -8.74 14.52
C THR A 285 11.26 -7.53 13.67
N PHE A 286 10.94 -6.42 14.32
CA PHE A 286 10.56 -5.19 13.61
C PHE A 286 11.64 -4.75 12.60
N GLN A 287 12.90 -4.73 13.03
CA GLN A 287 14.02 -4.31 12.18
C GLN A 287 14.23 -5.24 10.96
N GLN A 288 14.03 -6.57 11.12
CA GLN A 288 14.09 -7.48 9.98
C GLN A 288 12.99 -7.16 8.95
N ALA A 289 11.77 -6.93 9.41
CA ALA A 289 10.66 -6.55 8.50
C ALA A 289 10.94 -5.21 7.79
N VAL A 290 11.53 -4.23 8.47
CA VAL A 290 11.95 -2.94 7.86
C VAL A 290 13.00 -3.18 6.79
N ASN A 291 14.08 -3.92 7.11
CA ASN A 291 15.19 -4.16 6.17
C ASN A 291 14.72 -4.90 4.92
N GLU A 292 13.91 -5.93 5.08
CA GLU A 292 13.35 -6.67 3.93
C GLU A 292 12.43 -5.82 3.06
N SER A 293 11.71 -4.87 3.69
CA SER A 293 10.85 -3.94 2.95
C SER A 293 11.69 -2.93 2.16
N GLU A 294 12.75 -2.42 2.75
CA GLU A 294 13.73 -1.56 2.09
C GLU A 294 14.40 -2.26 0.90
N GLU A 295 14.87 -3.51 1.10
CA GLU A 295 15.49 -4.31 0.03
C GLU A 295 14.53 -4.57 -1.13
N ALA A 296 13.26 -4.85 -0.84
CA ALA A 296 12.25 -5.06 -1.89
C ALA A 296 12.04 -3.80 -2.74
N TRP A 297 12.02 -2.62 -2.12
CA TRP A 297 11.96 -1.36 -2.85
C TRP A 297 13.22 -1.10 -3.66
N ASN A 298 14.40 -1.29 -3.08
CA ASN A 298 15.67 -1.12 -3.80
C ASN A 298 15.79 -2.07 -4.99
N LYS A 299 15.30 -3.30 -4.89
CA LYS A 299 15.27 -4.26 -5.99
C LYS A 299 14.39 -3.78 -7.16
N VAL A 300 13.23 -3.20 -6.85
CA VAL A 300 12.30 -2.74 -7.87
C VAL A 300 12.78 -1.41 -8.47
N LEU A 301 13.07 -0.41 -7.64
CA LEU A 301 13.50 0.91 -8.11
C LEU A 301 14.87 0.85 -8.82
N GLY A 302 15.75 -0.04 -8.40
CA GLY A 302 17.08 -0.26 -8.98
C GLY A 302 17.08 -0.90 -10.38
N ARG A 303 15.91 -1.24 -10.95
CA ARG A 303 15.78 -1.59 -12.37
C ARG A 303 16.20 -0.45 -13.29
N VAL A 304 16.05 0.79 -12.83
CA VAL A 304 16.54 1.99 -13.53
C VAL A 304 17.59 2.65 -12.66
N LYS A 305 18.80 2.82 -13.21
CA LYS A 305 19.89 3.54 -12.56
C LYS A 305 19.99 4.92 -13.21
N ALA A 306 19.47 5.94 -12.52
CA ALA A 306 19.60 7.34 -12.94
C ALA A 306 20.85 7.95 -12.32
N SER A 307 21.59 8.75 -13.09
CA SER A 307 22.78 9.48 -12.65
C SER A 307 22.92 10.82 -13.36
N GLY A 308 23.70 11.72 -12.81
CA GLY A 308 24.02 13.01 -13.44
C GLY A 308 22.99 14.11 -13.23
N GLY A 309 21.94 13.88 -12.46
CA GLY A 309 20.96 14.90 -12.04
C GLY A 309 21.31 15.53 -10.69
N THR A 310 20.59 16.60 -10.32
CA THR A 310 20.59 17.13 -8.95
C THR A 310 19.87 16.15 -8.02
N ALA A 311 20.10 16.26 -6.71
CA ALA A 311 19.39 15.45 -5.71
C ALA A 311 17.86 15.62 -5.83
N GLU A 312 17.37 16.82 -6.14
CA GLU A 312 15.95 17.10 -6.36
C GLU A 312 15.41 16.38 -7.60
N GLN A 313 16.15 16.39 -8.72
CA GLN A 313 15.74 15.68 -9.93
C GLN A 313 15.71 14.17 -9.72
N LEU A 314 16.67 13.59 -8.98
CA LEU A 314 16.67 12.18 -8.61
C LEU A 314 15.50 11.87 -7.68
N SER A 315 15.19 12.75 -6.71
CA SER A 315 14.03 12.61 -5.84
C SER A 315 12.71 12.60 -6.62
N VAL A 316 12.54 13.52 -7.57
CA VAL A 316 11.35 13.53 -8.46
C VAL A 316 11.27 12.23 -9.26
N PHE A 317 12.37 11.81 -9.88
CA PHE A 317 12.41 10.61 -10.71
C PHE A 317 12.03 9.34 -9.92
N TYR A 318 12.70 9.08 -8.79
CA TYR A 318 12.45 7.88 -8.00
C TYR A 318 11.11 7.93 -7.26
N SER A 319 10.61 9.12 -6.87
CA SER A 319 9.27 9.26 -6.32
C SER A 319 8.18 8.96 -7.35
N CYS A 320 8.36 9.39 -8.60
CA CYS A 320 7.45 9.03 -9.70
C CYS A 320 7.50 7.52 -10.00
N LEU A 321 8.69 6.92 -10.04
CA LEU A 321 8.84 5.48 -10.25
C LEU A 321 8.21 4.68 -9.10
N TYR A 322 8.41 5.11 -7.84
CA TYR A 322 7.72 4.53 -6.68
C TYR A 322 6.20 4.56 -6.87
N ARG A 323 5.61 5.70 -7.25
CA ARG A 323 4.16 5.80 -7.50
C ARG A 323 3.69 4.89 -8.64
N ALA A 324 4.49 4.76 -9.69
CA ALA A 324 4.18 3.91 -10.83
C ALA A 324 4.10 2.40 -10.48
N VAL A 325 4.80 1.96 -9.43
CA VAL A 325 4.83 0.55 -9.01
C VAL A 325 4.01 0.29 -7.72
N CYS A 326 3.26 1.28 -7.24
CA CYS A 326 2.28 1.07 -6.19
C CYS A 326 1.03 0.35 -6.74
N PHE A 327 0.56 0.73 -7.92
CA PHE A 327 -0.68 0.23 -8.53
C PHE A 327 -0.42 -0.34 -9.94
N PRO A 328 -1.24 -1.31 -10.41
CA PRO A 328 -2.32 -2.00 -9.69
C PRO A 328 -1.82 -2.84 -8.54
N GLN A 329 -2.65 -3.01 -7.49
CA GLN A 329 -2.37 -3.84 -6.33
C GLN A 329 -2.68 -5.30 -6.62
N LYS A 330 -1.89 -6.22 -6.03
CA LYS A 330 -2.26 -7.63 -5.93
C LYS A 330 -3.59 -7.76 -5.20
N HIS A 331 -4.48 -8.56 -5.74
CA HIS A 331 -5.75 -8.93 -5.12
C HIS A 331 -5.86 -10.45 -5.03
N TYR A 332 -4.71 -11.11 -4.83
CA TYR A 332 -4.59 -12.55 -4.66
C TYR A 332 -3.75 -12.88 -3.42
N GLU A 333 -3.90 -14.09 -2.95
CA GLU A 333 -3.26 -14.60 -1.76
C GLU A 333 -2.62 -15.96 -2.05
N ILE A 334 -1.83 -16.48 -1.10
CA ILE A 334 -1.19 -17.79 -1.19
C ILE A 334 -1.86 -18.68 -0.14
N ASP A 335 -2.51 -19.75 -0.56
CA ASP A 335 -3.17 -20.68 0.35
C ASP A 335 -2.18 -21.56 1.13
N ALA A 336 -2.68 -22.41 2.03
CA ALA A 336 -1.84 -23.29 2.85
C ALA A 336 -1.08 -24.36 2.05
N ALA A 337 -1.51 -24.66 0.83
CA ALA A 337 -0.85 -25.58 -0.09
C ALA A 337 0.17 -24.88 -1.01
N GLY A 338 0.28 -23.53 -0.90
CA GLY A 338 1.17 -22.73 -1.75
C GLY A 338 0.56 -22.33 -3.09
N ASN A 339 -0.74 -22.53 -3.30
CA ASN A 339 -1.42 -22.13 -4.53
C ASN A 339 -1.80 -20.65 -4.49
N ILE A 340 -1.77 -20.01 -5.67
CA ILE A 340 -2.29 -18.67 -5.86
C ILE A 340 -3.81 -18.74 -5.95
N VAL A 341 -4.49 -18.02 -5.06
CA VAL A 341 -5.95 -17.97 -4.95
C VAL A 341 -6.40 -16.53 -4.73
N HIS A 342 -7.63 -16.21 -5.08
CA HIS A 342 -8.19 -14.89 -4.82
C HIS A 342 -9.68 -14.95 -4.50
N TYR A 343 -10.16 -13.98 -3.75
CA TYR A 343 -11.58 -13.67 -3.67
C TYR A 343 -12.00 -12.96 -4.95
N SER A 344 -12.95 -13.52 -5.68
CA SER A 344 -13.50 -12.90 -6.88
C SER A 344 -14.37 -11.68 -6.54
N PRO A 345 -13.97 -10.46 -6.93
CA PRO A 345 -14.81 -9.28 -6.72
C PRO A 345 -16.03 -9.22 -7.66
N TYR A 346 -16.21 -10.21 -8.53
CA TYR A 346 -17.31 -10.29 -9.50
C TYR A 346 -18.41 -11.26 -9.06
N ASN A 347 -18.03 -12.43 -8.53
CA ASN A 347 -18.99 -13.48 -8.17
C ASN A 347 -18.94 -13.93 -6.71
N GLY A 348 -17.99 -13.40 -5.91
CA GLY A 348 -17.87 -13.67 -4.47
C GLY A 348 -17.33 -15.04 -4.10
N LYS A 349 -16.76 -15.78 -5.05
CA LYS A 349 -16.14 -17.10 -4.81
C LYS A 349 -14.65 -16.95 -4.55
N VAL A 350 -14.05 -17.95 -3.91
CA VAL A 350 -12.59 -18.09 -3.85
C VAL A 350 -12.16 -18.97 -5.03
N LEU A 351 -11.31 -18.45 -5.88
CA LEU A 351 -10.92 -19.04 -7.16
C LEU A 351 -9.40 -19.06 -7.32
N PRO A 352 -8.83 -19.96 -8.12
CA PRO A 352 -7.40 -20.01 -8.38
C PRO A 352 -6.94 -18.91 -9.33
N GLY A 353 -5.66 -18.55 -9.24
CA GLY A 353 -4.96 -17.67 -10.18
C GLY A 353 -4.83 -16.23 -9.69
N TYR A 354 -4.17 -15.42 -10.52
CA TYR A 354 -3.87 -14.03 -10.23
C TYR A 354 -5.11 -13.14 -10.34
N MET A 355 -5.16 -12.11 -9.52
CA MET A 355 -6.11 -11.01 -9.60
C MET A 355 -5.39 -9.71 -9.20
N TYR A 356 -5.67 -8.62 -9.92
CA TYR A 356 -5.16 -7.29 -9.63
C TYR A 356 -6.30 -6.28 -9.59
N ALA A 357 -6.18 -5.27 -8.73
CA ALA A 357 -7.17 -4.22 -8.54
C ALA A 357 -6.53 -2.84 -8.36
N GLY A 358 -7.33 -1.80 -8.27
CA GLY A 358 -6.85 -0.44 -8.04
C GLY A 358 -6.25 0.22 -9.28
N THR A 359 -6.83 -0.02 -10.48
CA THR A 359 -6.36 0.59 -11.72
C THR A 359 -7.51 1.02 -12.62
N GLY A 360 -7.31 2.14 -13.31
CA GLY A 360 -8.13 2.61 -14.41
C GLY A 360 -7.31 2.63 -15.70
N PHE A 361 -7.76 1.91 -16.72
CA PHE A 361 -6.97 1.72 -17.93
C PHE A 361 -6.89 2.99 -18.78
N TRP A 362 -7.92 3.87 -18.74
CA TRP A 362 -7.86 5.16 -19.43
C TRP A 362 -6.68 6.03 -18.93
N ASP A 363 -6.38 5.97 -17.64
CA ASP A 363 -5.25 6.69 -17.04
C ASP A 363 -3.90 6.04 -17.34
N THR A 364 -3.85 4.71 -17.48
CA THR A 364 -2.61 3.93 -17.35
C THR A 364 -2.12 3.32 -18.67
N PHE A 365 -2.98 3.17 -19.71
CA PHE A 365 -2.59 2.49 -20.95
C PHE A 365 -1.50 3.22 -21.74
N ARG A 366 -1.43 4.56 -21.62
CA ARG A 366 -0.50 5.39 -22.41
C ARG A 366 0.94 5.30 -21.92
N ALA A 367 1.16 5.16 -20.61
CA ALA A 367 2.48 5.25 -20.02
C ALA A 367 2.80 4.11 -19.04
N LEU A 368 1.92 3.83 -18.05
CA LEU A 368 2.22 2.86 -17.00
C LEU A 368 2.39 1.45 -17.57
N TYR A 369 1.41 0.91 -18.30
CA TYR A 369 1.52 -0.43 -18.85
C TYR A 369 2.65 -0.59 -19.88
N PRO A 370 2.89 0.37 -20.79
CA PRO A 370 4.13 0.38 -21.59
C PRO A 370 5.42 0.34 -20.78
N LEU A 371 5.50 1.06 -19.67
CA LEU A 371 6.64 1.01 -18.75
C LEU A 371 6.76 -0.37 -18.06
N LEU A 372 5.65 -0.97 -17.64
CA LEU A 372 5.63 -2.30 -17.04
C LEU A 372 6.08 -3.38 -18.05
N ASN A 373 5.70 -3.28 -19.31
CA ASN A 373 6.19 -4.16 -20.39
C ASN A 373 7.72 -4.09 -20.51
N LEU A 374 8.30 -2.89 -20.36
CA LEU A 374 9.74 -2.67 -20.50
C LEU A 374 10.53 -3.14 -19.26
N LEU A 375 10.09 -2.72 -18.07
CA LEU A 375 10.87 -2.89 -16.85
C LEU A 375 10.47 -4.12 -16.03
N TYR A 376 9.20 -4.52 -16.06
CA TYR A 376 8.62 -5.54 -15.19
C TYR A 376 7.72 -6.53 -15.95
N PRO A 377 8.22 -7.15 -17.03
CA PRO A 377 7.38 -8.01 -17.90
C PRO A 377 6.77 -9.20 -17.17
N SER A 378 7.44 -9.76 -16.15
CA SER A 378 6.89 -10.86 -15.34
C SER A 378 5.64 -10.42 -14.54
N ILE A 379 5.68 -9.23 -13.95
CA ILE A 379 4.53 -8.67 -13.22
C ILE A 379 3.39 -8.34 -14.18
N ASN A 380 3.70 -7.76 -15.36
CA ASN A 380 2.64 -7.50 -16.34
C ASN A 380 2.04 -8.80 -16.90
N LYS A 381 2.81 -9.89 -17.00
CA LYS A 381 2.26 -11.21 -17.36
C LYS A 381 1.21 -11.66 -16.32
N GLU A 382 1.51 -11.56 -15.02
CA GLU A 382 0.53 -11.88 -13.96
C GLU A 382 -0.73 -10.99 -14.06
N MET A 383 -0.56 -9.71 -14.43
CA MET A 383 -1.69 -8.79 -14.67
C MET A 383 -2.54 -9.23 -15.88
N GLN A 384 -1.93 -9.71 -16.97
CA GLN A 384 -2.67 -10.25 -18.13
C GLN A 384 -3.44 -11.53 -17.74
N GLU A 385 -2.86 -12.41 -16.93
CA GLU A 385 -3.56 -13.57 -16.36
C GLU A 385 -4.72 -13.14 -15.44
N GLY A 386 -4.54 -12.07 -14.67
CA GLY A 386 -5.60 -11.44 -13.87
C GLY A 386 -6.75 -10.91 -14.74
N LEU A 387 -6.46 -10.34 -15.91
CA LEU A 387 -7.49 -9.89 -16.87
C LEU A 387 -8.29 -11.07 -17.44
N ILE A 388 -7.64 -12.22 -17.67
CA ILE A 388 -8.34 -13.47 -18.07
C ILE A 388 -9.33 -13.87 -16.97
N ASN A 389 -8.90 -13.85 -15.71
CA ASN A 389 -9.78 -14.17 -14.59
C ASN A 389 -10.94 -13.16 -14.46
N ASN A 390 -10.68 -11.85 -14.65
CA ASN A 390 -11.75 -10.84 -14.69
C ASN A 390 -12.82 -11.18 -15.74
N PHE A 391 -12.42 -11.59 -16.93
CA PHE A 391 -13.36 -11.99 -18.00
C PHE A 391 -14.12 -13.26 -17.65
N ASN A 392 -13.42 -14.30 -17.22
CA ASN A 392 -14.05 -15.59 -16.86
C ASN A 392 -15.06 -15.45 -15.71
N GLU A 393 -14.83 -14.54 -14.78
CA GLU A 393 -15.61 -14.39 -13.56
C GLU A 393 -16.71 -13.33 -13.65
N GLY A 394 -16.45 -12.26 -14.41
CA GLY A 394 -17.34 -11.12 -14.56
C GLY A 394 -17.97 -10.98 -15.95
N GLY A 395 -17.53 -11.78 -16.95
CA GLY A 395 -18.02 -11.75 -18.32
C GLY A 395 -17.45 -10.63 -19.19
N PHE A 396 -16.74 -9.66 -18.60
CA PHE A 396 -16.13 -8.53 -19.28
C PHE A 396 -14.77 -8.19 -18.72
N LEU A 397 -13.95 -7.49 -19.50
CA LEU A 397 -12.78 -6.81 -18.97
C LEU A 397 -13.22 -5.51 -18.24
N PRO A 398 -12.65 -5.18 -17.08
CA PRO A 398 -12.93 -3.90 -16.43
C PRO A 398 -12.28 -2.74 -17.17
N GLU A 399 -12.87 -1.55 -17.12
CA GLU A 399 -12.19 -0.29 -17.46
C GLU A 399 -11.66 0.42 -16.22
N TRP A 400 -12.29 0.18 -15.07
CA TRP A 400 -11.80 0.45 -13.73
C TRP A 400 -12.11 -0.72 -12.81
N SER A 401 -11.10 -1.19 -12.07
CA SER A 401 -11.25 -2.19 -11.02
C SER A 401 -10.94 -1.60 -9.63
N SER A 402 -11.92 -1.69 -8.69
CA SER A 402 -11.69 -1.21 -7.30
C SER A 402 -12.71 -1.83 -6.31
N PRO A 403 -12.58 -3.10 -5.88
CA PRO A 403 -11.80 -4.14 -6.54
C PRO A 403 -12.50 -4.74 -7.78
N GLY A 404 -13.83 -4.76 -7.86
CA GLY A 404 -14.63 -5.19 -9.02
C GLY A 404 -14.90 -4.04 -9.99
N PHE A 405 -15.91 -4.22 -10.83
CA PHE A 405 -16.30 -3.21 -11.83
C PHE A 405 -16.69 -1.87 -11.18
N ARG A 406 -16.21 -0.79 -11.77
CA ARG A 406 -16.59 0.58 -11.39
C ARG A 406 -17.23 1.28 -12.58
N ASN A 407 -18.39 1.91 -12.34
CA ASN A 407 -19.10 2.68 -13.36
C ASN A 407 -18.49 4.08 -13.54
N VAL A 408 -17.22 4.13 -13.94
CA VAL A 408 -16.46 5.36 -14.16
C VAL A 408 -15.56 5.21 -15.37
N MET A 409 -15.21 6.32 -16.00
CA MET A 409 -14.38 6.44 -17.19
C MET A 409 -15.10 6.00 -18.47
N VAL A 410 -14.41 6.11 -19.58
CA VAL A 410 -14.94 5.89 -20.92
C VAL A 410 -14.00 5.06 -21.78
N GLY A 411 -14.55 4.37 -22.78
CA GLY A 411 -13.83 3.61 -23.79
C GLY A 411 -13.39 2.22 -23.32
N ASN A 412 -12.80 1.47 -24.24
CA ASN A 412 -12.31 0.11 -24.04
C ASN A 412 -10.76 0.13 -23.97
N ASN A 413 -10.21 0.80 -22.98
CA ASN A 413 -8.77 1.00 -22.85
C ASN A 413 -8.03 -0.23 -22.34
N SER A 414 -8.74 -1.20 -21.73
CA SER A 414 -8.24 -2.55 -21.46
C SER A 414 -7.73 -3.22 -22.74
N ALA A 415 -8.38 -2.96 -23.90
CA ALA A 415 -7.94 -3.45 -25.20
C ALA A 415 -6.54 -2.93 -25.57
N SER A 416 -6.25 -1.65 -25.29
CA SER A 416 -4.93 -1.08 -25.54
C SER A 416 -3.86 -1.73 -24.68
N VAL A 417 -4.16 -2.01 -23.40
CA VAL A 417 -3.24 -2.69 -22.46
C VAL A 417 -2.89 -4.11 -22.91
N VAL A 418 -3.90 -4.89 -23.30
CA VAL A 418 -3.73 -6.27 -23.80
C VAL A 418 -2.95 -6.27 -25.11
N SER A 419 -3.35 -5.42 -26.08
CA SER A 419 -2.71 -5.34 -27.39
C SER A 419 -1.25 -4.89 -27.29
N ASP A 420 -0.94 -3.88 -26.48
CA ASP A 420 0.43 -3.38 -26.27
C ASP A 420 1.33 -4.46 -25.69
N ALA A 421 0.86 -5.21 -24.70
CA ALA A 421 1.60 -6.31 -24.08
C ALA A 421 1.93 -7.39 -25.14
N TYR A 422 0.95 -7.80 -25.93
CA TYR A 422 1.13 -8.80 -26.98
C TYR A 422 2.08 -8.30 -28.09
N MET A 423 1.90 -7.08 -28.58
CA MET A 423 2.73 -6.52 -29.64
C MET A 423 4.18 -6.31 -29.22
N LYS A 424 4.43 -6.06 -27.94
CA LYS A 424 5.77 -5.96 -27.35
C LYS A 424 6.40 -7.32 -27.00
N GLY A 425 5.76 -8.42 -27.38
CA GLY A 425 6.32 -9.76 -27.25
C GLY A 425 6.06 -10.43 -25.89
N LEU A 426 5.21 -9.88 -25.01
CA LEU A 426 4.82 -10.57 -23.78
C LEU A 426 3.99 -11.81 -24.12
N ARG A 427 4.37 -12.95 -23.54
CA ARG A 427 3.78 -14.27 -23.84
C ARG A 427 3.66 -15.08 -22.55
N GLY A 428 3.06 -16.29 -22.64
CA GLY A 428 2.90 -17.23 -21.55
C GLY A 428 1.62 -17.04 -20.74
N TYR A 429 0.60 -16.46 -21.36
CA TYR A 429 -0.79 -16.37 -20.93
C TYR A 429 -1.72 -16.66 -22.11
N ASP A 430 -3.01 -16.94 -21.87
CA ASP A 430 -3.97 -17.27 -22.94
C ASP A 430 -4.40 -16.01 -23.69
N ILE A 431 -3.68 -15.67 -24.75
CA ILE A 431 -3.98 -14.53 -25.60
C ILE A 431 -5.27 -14.72 -26.43
N ASN A 432 -5.63 -15.96 -26.75
CA ASN A 432 -6.85 -16.20 -27.51
C ASN A 432 -8.08 -15.86 -26.69
N LEU A 433 -8.08 -16.27 -25.40
CA LEU A 433 -9.17 -15.92 -24.48
C LEU A 433 -9.23 -14.40 -24.22
N LEU A 434 -8.08 -13.71 -24.11
CA LEU A 434 -8.08 -12.25 -24.03
C LEU A 434 -8.60 -11.60 -25.32
N TYR A 435 -8.28 -12.14 -26.49
CA TYR A 435 -8.83 -11.65 -27.75
C TYR A 435 -10.35 -11.82 -27.83
N GLU A 436 -10.86 -12.97 -27.39
CA GLU A 436 -12.31 -13.19 -27.25
C GLU A 436 -12.94 -12.17 -26.29
N ALA A 437 -12.32 -11.90 -25.16
CA ALA A 437 -12.75 -10.90 -24.19
C ALA A 437 -12.82 -9.49 -24.81
N LEU A 438 -11.82 -9.13 -25.63
CA LEU A 438 -11.80 -7.84 -26.35
C LEU A 438 -12.94 -7.74 -27.37
N LEU A 439 -13.15 -8.79 -28.16
CA LEU A 439 -14.25 -8.84 -29.13
C LEU A 439 -15.61 -8.77 -28.42
N HIS A 440 -15.74 -9.51 -27.30
CA HIS A 440 -16.97 -9.47 -26.52
C HIS A 440 -17.25 -8.06 -25.99
N GLY A 441 -16.27 -7.40 -25.37
CA GLY A 441 -16.42 -6.03 -24.87
C GLY A 441 -16.64 -4.97 -25.97
N ALA A 442 -16.10 -5.18 -27.18
CA ALA A 442 -16.28 -4.27 -28.30
C ALA A 442 -17.66 -4.35 -28.92
N ASN A 443 -18.34 -5.52 -28.85
CA ASN A 443 -19.59 -5.78 -29.55
C ASN A 443 -20.82 -5.83 -28.63
N ASN A 444 -20.63 -5.79 -27.32
CA ASN A 444 -21.72 -5.91 -26.36
C ASN A 444 -21.69 -4.78 -25.32
N GLU A 445 -22.89 -4.42 -24.87
CA GLU A 445 -23.07 -3.61 -23.67
C GLU A 445 -22.81 -4.46 -22.42
N GLY A 446 -22.10 -3.90 -21.45
CA GLY A 446 -21.74 -4.58 -20.21
C GLY A 446 -22.79 -4.40 -19.12
N PRO A 447 -22.49 -4.92 -17.92
CA PRO A 447 -23.41 -4.83 -16.76
C PRO A 447 -23.59 -3.41 -16.23
N MET A 448 -22.78 -2.46 -16.68
CA MET A 448 -22.88 -1.03 -16.36
C MET A 448 -22.25 -0.19 -17.48
N ASP A 449 -22.57 1.09 -17.54
CA ASP A 449 -22.21 1.99 -18.66
C ASP A 449 -20.72 2.04 -19.01
N ALA A 450 -19.86 1.94 -18.01
CA ALA A 450 -18.40 1.98 -18.21
C ALA A 450 -17.75 0.59 -18.44
N VAL A 451 -18.56 -0.45 -18.67
CA VAL A 451 -18.09 -1.82 -18.93
C VAL A 451 -18.67 -2.30 -20.25
N GLY A 452 -17.82 -2.86 -21.11
CA GLY A 452 -18.21 -3.13 -22.49
C GLY A 452 -18.30 -1.84 -23.33
N ARG A 453 -18.99 -1.92 -24.47
CA ARG A 453 -19.14 -0.78 -25.36
C ARG A 453 -20.53 -0.15 -25.24
N ARG A 454 -20.57 1.00 -24.62
CA ARG A 454 -21.80 1.78 -24.53
C ARG A 454 -22.29 2.17 -25.93
N GLY A 455 -23.57 1.87 -26.25
CA GLY A 455 -24.16 2.09 -27.56
C GLY A 455 -23.69 1.09 -28.63
N ALA A 456 -23.23 -0.11 -28.23
CA ALA A 456 -22.75 -1.16 -29.12
C ALA A 456 -23.82 -1.59 -30.13
N ASN A 457 -25.09 -1.65 -29.73
CA ASN A 457 -26.23 -1.95 -30.60
C ASN A 457 -26.32 -0.97 -31.78
N TYR A 458 -26.28 0.33 -31.53
CA TYR A 458 -26.28 1.36 -32.58
C TYR A 458 -25.05 1.26 -33.48
N TYR A 459 -23.87 1.08 -32.83
CA TYR A 459 -22.65 0.97 -33.62
C TYR A 459 -22.60 -0.26 -34.51
N ASN A 460 -23.09 -1.39 -34.02
CA ASN A 460 -23.11 -2.64 -34.80
C ASN A 460 -24.09 -2.58 -35.99
N GLU A 461 -25.19 -1.83 -35.82
CA GLU A 461 -26.19 -1.66 -36.87
C GLU A 461 -25.83 -0.54 -37.86
N LEU A 462 -25.40 0.62 -37.35
CA LEU A 462 -25.25 1.85 -38.13
C LEU A 462 -23.80 2.18 -38.51
N GLY A 463 -22.81 1.55 -37.84
CA GLY A 463 -21.39 1.88 -37.96
C GLY A 463 -20.95 3.11 -37.14
N TYR A 464 -21.87 3.74 -36.44
CA TYR A 464 -21.63 4.86 -35.52
C TYR A 464 -22.67 4.88 -34.41
N VAL A 465 -22.39 5.65 -33.32
CA VAL A 465 -23.35 5.91 -32.25
C VAL A 465 -23.99 7.28 -32.50
N PRO A 466 -25.32 7.39 -32.75
CA PRO A 466 -25.99 8.67 -32.94
C PRO A 466 -25.92 9.54 -31.66
N TYR A 467 -25.80 10.86 -31.83
CA TYR A 467 -25.74 11.80 -30.71
C TYR A 467 -27.08 12.05 -30.01
N ASP A 468 -28.18 11.80 -30.71
CA ASP A 468 -29.55 12.05 -30.31
C ASP A 468 -30.25 10.84 -29.67
N VAL A 469 -29.55 9.72 -29.53
CA VAL A 469 -30.05 8.53 -28.82
C VAL A 469 -29.68 8.56 -27.36
N LYS A 470 -30.60 8.07 -26.52
CA LYS A 470 -30.28 7.83 -25.10
C LYS A 470 -29.42 6.56 -25.03
N ILE A 471 -28.16 6.76 -24.72
CA ILE A 471 -27.26 5.69 -24.36
C ILE A 471 -27.33 5.59 -22.83
N ASN A 472 -28.00 4.57 -22.33
CA ASN A 472 -28.16 4.37 -20.87
C ASN A 472 -26.86 3.96 -20.23
#